data_b75abf99d3105a2c93451b188d7c5316
#
_entry.id   b75abf99d3105a2c93451b188d7c5316
#
_cell.length_a   1.000
_cell.length_b   1.000
_cell.length_c   1.000
_cell.angle_alpha   90.00
_cell.angle_beta   90.00
_cell.angle_gamma   90.00
#
_symmetry.space_group_name_H-M   'P 1'
#
loop_
_entity.id
_entity.type
_entity.pdbx_description
1 polymer ?
#
loop_
_entity_poly.entity_id
_entity_poly.type
_entity_poly.pdbx_seq_one_letter_code
_entity_poly.pdbx_strand_id
1 'polypeptide(L)'
;MRIAFFLIAILFFAPMVQAQGIAESLQECPGTFTGSLQPEQIHLQITDEPSEMVVMWATEQRGDAVVEWGAASLSNSNTGESYCYNHDRAFHMATMTNLELGTEVTYRVGDGNTWSAEYKFIPINPDAEHFEWIAIADHGLSSEGIDVSEAIIQDTEAQLVTISGDISYADGEQSVWDEWFLTQQESMVSIPWLTAVGNHENEPAIGFVPYEHRFDSDEVIETETFWYSREFPGVHMVFMSTEHDYSPGSIQYSWLEQDLSSVNRDNTPFVIVYGHKPMYSSNSYHGSEVELRDALEELYVSQVVDLVIAGHDHFYERTWPVSAETVIDTGKDNVFSRGKAPIHLVIGIAGRSAYEELDDPQPEWSAYRENDTYGWTRLVYDGNENELSFTHYRIDGSIGDQFTIQPSTTSAESEGSSALGLTGIDSLFAIIALLGAVLCKKQGEN
;
A
#
# COMPACT_ATOMS: atom_id res chain seq x y z
N MET A 1 30.67 33.62 -50.69
CA MET A 1 30.98 33.63 -49.25
C MET A 1 29.97 32.76 -48.56
N ARG A 2 30.33 31.50 -48.25
CA ARG A 2 29.46 30.52 -47.64
C ARG A 2 29.73 30.54 -46.14
N ILE A 3 28.70 30.90 -45.37
CA ILE A 3 28.72 30.86 -43.89
C ILE A 3 28.31 29.46 -43.48
N ALA A 4 29.22 28.74 -42.87
CA ALA A 4 28.93 27.45 -42.25
C ALA A 4 28.41 27.65 -40.83
N PHE A 5 27.20 27.16 -40.56
CA PHE A 5 26.66 27.04 -39.21
C PHE A 5 27.23 25.79 -38.55
N PHE A 6 28.04 25.98 -37.52
CA PHE A 6 28.43 24.90 -36.62
C PHE A 6 27.31 24.72 -35.59
N LEU A 7 26.60 23.60 -35.68
CA LEU A 7 25.75 23.10 -34.62
C LEU A 7 26.64 22.47 -33.54
N ILE A 8 26.76 23.13 -32.39
CA ILE A 8 27.35 22.53 -31.18
C ILE A 8 26.27 21.68 -30.53
N ALA A 9 26.35 20.37 -30.68
CA ALA A 9 25.59 19.42 -29.90
C ALA A 9 26.20 19.40 -28.50
N ILE A 10 25.48 20.01 -27.53
CA ILE A 10 25.80 19.85 -26.12
C ILE A 10 25.23 18.49 -25.71
N LEU A 11 26.11 17.49 -25.66
CA LEU A 11 25.82 16.21 -25.00
C LEU A 11 25.76 16.48 -23.49
N PHE A 12 24.56 16.52 -22.93
CA PHE A 12 24.36 16.36 -21.50
C PHE A 12 24.80 14.93 -21.15
N PHE A 13 26.01 14.80 -20.61
CA PHE A 13 26.33 13.63 -19.81
C PHE A 13 25.56 13.77 -18.49
N ALA A 14 24.41 13.15 -18.41
CA ALA A 14 23.86 12.77 -17.11
C ALA A 14 24.91 11.85 -16.45
N PRO A 15 25.30 12.06 -15.20
CA PRO A 15 26.10 11.06 -14.50
C PRO A 15 25.22 9.81 -14.46
N MET A 16 25.67 8.72 -15.10
CA MET A 16 25.23 7.39 -14.74
C MET A 16 25.60 7.23 -13.27
N VAL A 17 24.65 7.44 -12.39
CA VAL A 17 24.66 6.80 -11.07
C VAL A 17 24.61 5.33 -11.44
N GLN A 18 25.74 4.65 -11.33
CA GLN A 18 25.78 3.20 -11.39
C GLN A 18 24.83 2.75 -10.30
N ALA A 19 23.76 2.09 -10.72
CA ALA A 19 22.99 1.24 -9.86
C ALA A 19 23.98 0.20 -9.31
N GLN A 20 24.52 0.47 -8.13
CA GLN A 20 25.09 -0.53 -7.26
C GLN A 20 23.89 -1.25 -6.67
N GLY A 21 23.19 -1.98 -7.55
CA GLY A 21 22.11 -2.85 -7.15
C GLY A 21 22.66 -3.94 -6.23
N ILE A 22 21.76 -4.58 -5.57
CA ILE A 22 21.86 -5.77 -4.72
C ILE A 22 22.91 -6.82 -5.18
N ALA A 23 23.34 -6.81 -6.44
CA ALA A 23 24.46 -7.61 -6.92
C ALA A 23 25.77 -7.50 -6.08
N GLU A 24 25.94 -6.43 -5.28
CA GLU A 24 27.06 -6.34 -4.31
C GLU A 24 26.65 -6.80 -2.89
N SER A 25 25.35 -6.83 -2.56
CA SER A 25 24.81 -7.32 -1.28
C SER A 25 24.37 -8.80 -1.34
N LEU A 26 24.33 -9.43 -2.50
CA LEU A 26 24.30 -10.90 -2.66
C LEU A 26 25.60 -11.46 -2.08
N GLN A 27 25.74 -11.36 -0.77
CA GLN A 27 26.79 -12.03 -0.04
C GLN A 27 26.68 -13.51 -0.44
N GLU A 28 27.79 -14.07 -0.96
CA GLU A 28 27.85 -15.51 -1.18
C GLU A 28 27.29 -16.18 0.08
N CYS A 29 26.25 -17.00 -0.10
CA CYS A 29 25.70 -17.73 1.02
C CYS A 29 26.86 -18.33 1.81
N PRO A 30 26.96 -18.13 3.14
CA PRO A 30 28.08 -18.65 3.92
C PRO A 30 28.29 -20.12 3.56
N GLY A 31 29.50 -20.48 3.16
CA GLY A 31 29.80 -21.76 2.51
C GLY A 31 29.33 -22.96 3.31
N THR A 32 28.56 -23.83 2.67
CA THR A 32 28.00 -25.09 3.16
C THR A 32 26.87 -24.99 4.17
N PHE A 33 25.69 -24.46 3.73
CA PHE A 33 24.45 -24.89 4.35
C PHE A 33 24.28 -26.40 4.13
N THR A 34 24.09 -27.12 5.21
CA THR A 34 23.70 -28.52 5.16
C THR A 34 22.39 -28.66 5.91
N GLY A 35 21.31 -28.88 5.19
CA GLY A 35 19.98 -28.93 5.77
C GLY A 35 18.96 -29.48 4.79
N SER A 36 17.71 -29.24 5.06
CA SER A 36 16.59 -29.64 4.24
C SER A 36 16.42 -28.72 3.02
N LEU A 37 16.06 -29.31 1.87
CA LEU A 37 15.55 -28.58 0.71
C LEU A 37 14.00 -28.48 0.72
N GLN A 38 13.36 -28.89 1.82
CA GLN A 38 11.91 -28.75 1.96
C GLN A 38 11.54 -27.28 2.03
N PRO A 39 10.68 -26.79 1.10
CA PRO A 39 10.22 -25.41 1.13
C PRO A 39 9.40 -25.10 2.38
N GLU A 40 9.71 -23.96 3.00
CA GLU A 40 9.04 -23.37 4.17
C GLU A 40 8.84 -21.88 3.94
N GLN A 41 8.03 -21.19 4.75
CA GLN A 41 7.80 -19.75 4.68
C GLN A 41 7.24 -19.31 3.30
N ILE A 42 6.43 -20.17 2.70
CA ILE A 42 5.90 -19.96 1.36
C ILE A 42 4.86 -18.86 1.39
N HIS A 43 5.03 -17.85 0.53
CA HIS A 43 4.10 -16.73 0.44
C HIS A 43 4.03 -16.15 -0.97
N LEU A 44 2.89 -15.53 -1.27
CA LEU A 44 2.57 -14.90 -2.55
C LEU A 44 2.85 -13.40 -2.51
N GLN A 45 3.42 -12.87 -3.60
CA GLN A 45 3.67 -11.45 -3.81
C GLN A 45 3.04 -10.98 -5.13
N ILE A 46 2.23 -9.91 -5.05
CA ILE A 46 1.59 -9.30 -6.22
C ILE A 46 2.61 -8.45 -6.97
N THR A 47 2.59 -8.53 -8.30
CA THR A 47 3.37 -7.67 -9.21
C THR A 47 2.49 -6.56 -9.81
N ASP A 48 3.06 -5.69 -10.64
CA ASP A 48 2.30 -4.71 -11.42
C ASP A 48 1.45 -5.34 -12.52
N GLU A 49 1.78 -6.59 -12.92
CA GLU A 49 1.03 -7.33 -13.92
C GLU A 49 0.00 -8.25 -13.25
N PRO A 50 -1.31 -7.97 -13.31
CA PRO A 50 -2.34 -8.77 -12.63
C PRO A 50 -2.35 -10.25 -13.03
N SER A 51 -1.82 -10.57 -14.22
CA SER A 51 -1.70 -11.94 -14.73
C SER A 51 -0.44 -12.66 -14.29
N GLU A 52 0.31 -12.07 -13.35
CA GLU A 52 1.52 -12.65 -12.76
C GLU A 52 1.41 -12.74 -11.25
N MET A 53 2.11 -13.67 -10.66
CA MET A 53 2.24 -13.84 -9.20
C MET A 53 3.62 -14.38 -8.89
N VAL A 54 4.36 -13.67 -8.08
CA VAL A 54 5.61 -14.16 -7.50
C VAL A 54 5.29 -15.04 -6.30
N VAL A 55 5.97 -16.14 -6.18
CA VAL A 55 5.98 -16.96 -4.97
C VAL A 55 7.38 -16.99 -4.39
N MET A 56 7.48 -16.70 -3.10
CA MET A 56 8.73 -16.71 -2.35
C MET A 56 8.68 -17.82 -1.29
N TRP A 57 9.84 -18.37 -0.97
CA TRP A 57 9.99 -19.38 0.07
C TRP A 57 11.41 -19.46 0.60
N ALA A 58 11.58 -20.14 1.72
CA ALA A 58 12.89 -20.41 2.31
C ALA A 58 13.19 -21.90 2.39
N THR A 59 14.47 -22.26 2.44
CA THR A 59 14.97 -23.60 2.73
C THR A 59 16.20 -23.52 3.62
N GLU A 60 16.55 -24.62 4.31
CA GLU A 60 17.79 -24.70 5.11
C GLU A 60 19.06 -24.84 4.25
N GLN A 61 18.92 -25.17 2.98
CA GLN A 61 20.03 -25.36 2.04
C GLN A 61 19.70 -24.69 0.72
N ARG A 62 20.69 -24.08 0.07
CA ARG A 62 20.55 -23.52 -1.26
C ARG A 62 20.26 -24.61 -2.30
N GLY A 63 19.21 -24.41 -3.10
CA GLY A 63 18.81 -25.27 -4.20
C GLY A 63 18.36 -24.45 -5.42
N ASP A 64 17.90 -25.12 -6.46
CA ASP A 64 17.21 -24.44 -7.56
C ASP A 64 15.87 -23.91 -7.08
N ALA A 65 15.39 -22.84 -7.70
CA ALA A 65 14.07 -22.26 -7.43
C ALA A 65 13.14 -22.63 -8.58
N VAL A 66 12.17 -23.52 -8.34
CA VAL A 66 11.22 -23.97 -9.36
C VAL A 66 9.80 -23.85 -8.85
N VAL A 67 8.92 -23.23 -9.65
CA VAL A 67 7.47 -23.25 -9.44
C VAL A 67 6.78 -24.04 -10.54
N GLU A 68 5.79 -24.84 -10.18
CA GLU A 68 4.86 -25.48 -11.13
C GLU A 68 3.44 -25.05 -10.81
N TRP A 69 2.64 -24.73 -11.85
CA TRP A 69 1.26 -24.27 -11.64
C TRP A 69 0.31 -24.60 -12.76
N GLY A 70 -1.00 -24.43 -12.51
CA GLY A 70 -2.07 -24.53 -13.51
C GLY A 70 -3.45 -24.64 -12.88
N ALA A 71 -4.50 -24.40 -13.68
CA ALA A 71 -5.90 -24.43 -13.20
C ALA A 71 -6.42 -25.84 -12.96
N ALA A 72 -6.11 -26.80 -13.84
CA ALA A 72 -6.58 -28.18 -13.73
C ALA A 72 -5.47 -29.20 -13.41
N SER A 73 -4.23 -28.84 -13.65
CA SER A 73 -3.04 -29.64 -13.40
C SER A 73 -1.82 -28.73 -13.44
N LEU A 74 -0.72 -29.15 -12.83
CA LEU A 74 0.56 -28.43 -12.84
C LEU A 74 1.22 -28.54 -14.23
N SER A 75 0.66 -27.85 -15.23
CA SER A 75 1.07 -27.94 -16.63
C SER A 75 2.10 -26.89 -17.04
N ASN A 76 2.29 -25.87 -16.21
CA ASN A 76 3.27 -24.81 -16.42
C ASN A 76 4.40 -24.95 -15.40
N SER A 77 5.57 -24.47 -15.76
CA SER A 77 6.74 -24.44 -14.86
C SER A 77 7.62 -23.27 -15.21
N ASN A 78 8.21 -22.66 -14.19
CA ASN A 78 9.23 -21.62 -14.33
C ASN A 78 10.36 -21.87 -13.33
N THR A 79 11.55 -21.38 -13.67
CA THR A 79 12.72 -21.39 -12.80
C THR A 79 13.02 -19.95 -12.42
N GLY A 80 13.14 -19.71 -11.15
CA GLY A 80 13.44 -18.41 -10.57
C GLY A 80 14.85 -18.31 -10.02
N GLU A 81 15.02 -17.53 -8.97
CA GLU A 81 16.30 -17.21 -8.36
C GLU A 81 16.40 -17.72 -6.92
N SER A 82 17.64 -18.00 -6.49
CA SER A 82 17.98 -18.37 -5.12
C SER A 82 19.05 -17.45 -4.58
N TYR A 83 18.80 -16.82 -3.45
CA TYR A 83 19.67 -15.83 -2.83
C TYR A 83 19.79 -16.07 -1.32
N CYS A 84 20.63 -15.32 -0.66
CA CYS A 84 20.80 -15.31 0.78
C CYS A 84 21.12 -13.91 1.26
N TYR A 85 20.73 -13.57 2.44
CA TYR A 85 21.36 -12.51 3.19
C TYR A 85 22.07 -13.07 4.42
N ASN A 86 22.57 -12.27 5.33
CA ASN A 86 23.36 -12.71 6.48
C ASN A 86 22.52 -13.51 7.49
N HIS A 87 22.00 -14.65 7.05
CA HIS A 87 21.15 -15.58 7.79
C HIS A 87 21.42 -17.02 7.36
N ASP A 88 21.04 -18.01 8.18
CA ASP A 88 21.30 -19.43 7.97
C ASP A 88 20.33 -20.13 7.00
N ARG A 89 19.58 -19.37 6.22
CA ARG A 89 18.61 -19.87 5.23
C ARG A 89 18.90 -19.37 3.83
N ALA A 90 18.53 -20.16 2.85
CA ALA A 90 18.42 -19.73 1.46
C ALA A 90 16.99 -19.30 1.17
N PHE A 91 16.84 -18.20 0.46
CA PHE A 91 15.59 -17.66 -0.01
C PHE A 91 15.46 -17.91 -1.50
N HIS A 92 14.26 -18.10 -1.95
CA HIS A 92 13.93 -18.45 -3.32
C HIS A 92 12.74 -17.62 -3.76
N MET A 93 12.71 -17.25 -5.04
CA MET A 93 11.57 -16.62 -5.67
C MET A 93 11.39 -17.16 -7.08
N ALA A 94 10.14 -17.29 -7.53
CA ALA A 94 9.83 -17.65 -8.90
C ALA A 94 8.47 -17.09 -9.31
N THR A 95 8.32 -16.68 -10.57
CA THR A 95 7.11 -16.01 -11.07
C THR A 95 6.24 -16.99 -11.85
N MET A 96 4.98 -17.04 -11.49
CA MET A 96 3.90 -17.67 -12.27
C MET A 96 3.33 -16.63 -13.22
N THR A 97 3.23 -16.94 -14.50
CA THR A 97 2.80 -16.00 -15.55
C THR A 97 1.59 -16.51 -16.33
N ASN A 98 0.93 -15.61 -17.08
CA ASN A 98 -0.25 -15.92 -17.88
C ASN A 98 -1.38 -16.55 -17.04
N LEU A 99 -1.60 -16.04 -15.86
CA LEU A 99 -2.66 -16.44 -14.96
C LEU A 99 -4.01 -15.97 -15.51
N GLU A 100 -5.02 -16.82 -15.42
CA GLU A 100 -6.40 -16.44 -15.75
C GLU A 100 -7.04 -15.78 -14.51
N LEU A 101 -7.30 -14.46 -14.61
CA LEU A 101 -7.82 -13.66 -13.51
C LEU A 101 -9.18 -14.18 -13.02
N GLY A 102 -9.34 -14.25 -11.69
CA GLY A 102 -10.54 -14.77 -11.06
C GLY A 102 -10.71 -16.30 -11.14
N THR A 103 -9.72 -17.04 -11.69
CA THR A 103 -9.76 -18.49 -11.80
C THR A 103 -8.78 -19.13 -10.82
N GLU A 104 -9.23 -20.14 -10.08
CA GLU A 104 -8.39 -20.85 -9.10
C GLU A 104 -7.19 -21.50 -9.78
N VAL A 105 -6.00 -21.23 -9.26
CA VAL A 105 -4.72 -21.77 -9.68
C VAL A 105 -4.18 -22.68 -8.58
N THR A 106 -3.76 -23.89 -8.95
CA THR A 106 -2.99 -24.79 -8.07
C THR A 106 -1.50 -24.63 -8.38
N TYR A 107 -0.65 -24.57 -7.35
CA TYR A 107 0.79 -24.47 -7.53
C TYR A 107 1.56 -25.23 -6.45
N ARG A 108 2.85 -25.47 -6.72
CA ARG A 108 3.84 -25.95 -5.75
C ARG A 108 5.21 -25.38 -6.06
N VAL A 109 6.07 -25.32 -5.06
CA VAL A 109 7.45 -24.83 -5.18
C VAL A 109 8.46 -25.86 -4.72
N GLY A 110 9.69 -25.78 -5.21
CA GLY A 110 10.77 -26.68 -4.81
C GLY A 110 12.03 -26.51 -5.63
N ASP A 111 12.90 -27.54 -5.63
CA ASP A 111 14.16 -27.59 -6.39
C ASP A 111 14.10 -28.49 -7.65
N GLY A 112 12.88 -28.92 -8.03
CA GLY A 112 12.68 -29.90 -9.09
C GLY A 112 12.70 -31.36 -8.62
N ASN A 113 13.14 -31.65 -7.39
CA ASN A 113 13.17 -33.00 -6.78
C ASN A 113 12.40 -33.04 -5.46
N THR A 114 12.61 -32.05 -4.61
CA THR A 114 11.90 -31.86 -3.34
C THR A 114 10.85 -30.77 -3.53
N TRP A 115 9.59 -31.07 -3.21
CA TRP A 115 8.46 -30.19 -3.46
C TRP A 115 7.70 -29.89 -2.18
N SER A 116 7.11 -28.71 -2.13
CA SER A 116 6.09 -28.37 -1.14
C SER A 116 4.82 -29.21 -1.33
N ALA A 117 3.85 -29.07 -0.44
CA ALA A 117 2.47 -29.42 -0.75
C ALA A 117 1.95 -28.59 -1.95
N GLU A 118 0.83 -29.01 -2.53
CA GLU A 118 0.10 -28.20 -3.50
C GLU A 118 -0.79 -27.20 -2.78
N TYR A 119 -0.70 -25.92 -3.17
CA TYR A 119 -1.49 -24.83 -2.64
C TYR A 119 -2.36 -24.23 -3.74
N LYS A 120 -3.31 -23.40 -3.36
CA LYS A 120 -4.26 -22.77 -4.27
C LYS A 120 -4.44 -21.30 -3.95
N PHE A 121 -4.60 -20.50 -4.99
CA PHE A 121 -5.00 -19.09 -4.89
C PHE A 121 -5.85 -18.67 -6.07
N ILE A 122 -6.48 -17.52 -5.98
CA ILE A 122 -7.23 -16.92 -7.08
C ILE A 122 -6.59 -15.58 -7.41
N PRO A 123 -6.01 -15.39 -8.63
CA PRO A 123 -5.51 -14.09 -9.07
C PRO A 123 -6.63 -13.05 -9.06
N ILE A 124 -6.38 -11.91 -8.42
CA ILE A 124 -7.37 -10.85 -8.29
C ILE A 124 -7.69 -10.29 -9.67
N ASN A 125 -8.97 -10.21 -10.02
CA ASN A 125 -9.42 -9.56 -11.24
C ASN A 125 -9.68 -8.08 -10.96
N PRO A 126 -8.90 -7.12 -11.49
CA PRO A 126 -9.07 -5.70 -11.23
C PRO A 126 -10.41 -5.14 -11.73
N ASP A 127 -11.11 -5.85 -12.64
CA ASP A 127 -12.42 -5.47 -13.14
C ASP A 127 -13.59 -6.08 -12.33
N ALA A 128 -13.32 -6.72 -11.19
CA ALA A 128 -14.38 -7.30 -10.35
C ALA A 128 -15.24 -6.19 -9.71
N GLU A 129 -16.54 -6.47 -9.56
CA GLU A 129 -17.50 -5.57 -8.90
C GLU A 129 -17.48 -5.69 -7.37
N HIS A 130 -16.68 -6.61 -6.83
CA HIS A 130 -16.56 -6.85 -5.39
C HIS A 130 -15.13 -7.21 -5.02
N PHE A 131 -14.64 -6.57 -3.96
CA PHE A 131 -13.29 -6.80 -3.45
C PHE A 131 -13.24 -6.64 -1.93
N GLU A 132 -12.73 -7.66 -1.24
CA GLU A 132 -12.58 -7.65 0.21
C GLU A 132 -11.14 -7.89 0.62
N TRP A 133 -10.68 -7.13 1.62
CA TRP A 133 -9.35 -7.34 2.18
C TRP A 133 -9.29 -7.04 3.66
N ILE A 134 -8.26 -7.57 4.29
CA ILE A 134 -7.94 -7.32 5.69
C ILE A 134 -6.78 -6.32 5.76
N ALA A 135 -6.85 -5.38 6.70
CA ALA A 135 -5.75 -4.49 7.02
C ALA A 135 -5.39 -4.59 8.50
N ILE A 136 -4.09 -4.74 8.77
CA ILE A 136 -3.51 -4.83 10.10
C ILE A 136 -2.24 -3.98 10.23
N ALA A 137 -1.75 -3.78 11.44
CA ALA A 137 -0.44 -3.20 11.72
C ALA A 137 0.06 -3.64 13.12
N ASP A 138 1.37 -3.58 13.34
CA ASP A 138 1.99 -3.85 14.66
C ASP A 138 1.66 -5.25 15.19
N HIS A 139 2.04 -6.26 14.40
CA HIS A 139 1.55 -7.62 14.59
C HIS A 139 2.42 -8.44 15.59
N GLY A 140 3.60 -8.89 15.17
CA GLY A 140 4.50 -9.72 15.98
C GLY A 140 3.98 -11.13 16.26
N LEU A 141 4.54 -11.75 17.33
CA LEU A 141 4.29 -13.14 17.76
C LEU A 141 3.78 -13.25 19.20
N SER A 142 3.12 -12.22 19.72
CA SER A 142 2.42 -12.32 20.99
C SER A 142 1.26 -13.31 20.92
N SER A 143 0.67 -13.69 22.06
CA SER A 143 -0.54 -14.51 22.07
C SER A 143 -1.67 -13.86 21.28
N GLU A 144 -1.80 -12.56 21.39
CA GLU A 144 -2.82 -11.74 20.71
C GLU A 144 -2.54 -11.67 19.19
N GLY A 145 -1.26 -11.56 18.79
CA GLY A 145 -0.86 -11.62 17.38
C GLY A 145 -1.16 -13.00 16.76
N ILE A 146 -0.96 -14.07 17.49
CA ILE A 146 -1.32 -15.42 17.05
C ILE A 146 -2.84 -15.54 16.90
N ASP A 147 -3.62 -15.00 17.83
CA ASP A 147 -5.09 -15.02 17.74
C ASP A 147 -5.58 -14.20 16.50
N VAL A 148 -4.93 -13.08 16.17
CA VAL A 148 -5.21 -12.32 14.94
C VAL A 148 -4.83 -13.14 13.70
N SER A 149 -3.68 -13.83 13.72
CA SER A 149 -3.28 -14.74 12.64
C SER A 149 -4.32 -15.84 12.41
N GLU A 150 -4.82 -16.46 13.49
CA GLU A 150 -5.86 -17.47 13.41
C GLU A 150 -7.15 -16.93 12.80
N ALA A 151 -7.53 -15.68 13.12
CA ALA A 151 -8.70 -15.03 12.54
C ALA A 151 -8.53 -14.80 11.02
N ILE A 152 -7.34 -14.39 10.59
CA ILE A 152 -7.00 -14.22 9.16
C ILE A 152 -7.02 -15.56 8.43
N ILE A 153 -6.42 -16.62 9.02
CA ILE A 153 -6.40 -17.97 8.44
C ILE A 153 -7.82 -18.54 8.27
N GLN A 154 -8.72 -18.23 9.19
CA GLN A 154 -10.10 -18.70 9.15
C GLN A 154 -11.00 -17.86 8.22
N ASP A 155 -10.51 -16.71 7.76
CA ASP A 155 -11.25 -15.87 6.84
C ASP A 155 -11.29 -16.49 5.45
N THR A 156 -12.48 -16.59 4.87
CA THR A 156 -12.70 -17.21 3.55
C THR A 156 -13.05 -16.21 2.46
N GLU A 157 -13.23 -14.95 2.82
CA GLU A 157 -13.70 -13.89 1.90
C GLU A 157 -12.58 -12.94 1.50
N ALA A 158 -11.57 -12.75 2.37
CA ALA A 158 -10.47 -11.85 2.09
C ALA A 158 -9.61 -12.34 0.90
N GLN A 159 -9.38 -11.45 -0.04
CA GLN A 159 -8.58 -11.69 -1.25
C GLN A 159 -7.16 -11.13 -1.14
N LEU A 160 -6.93 -10.28 -0.14
CA LEU A 160 -5.66 -9.60 0.13
C LEU A 160 -5.54 -9.32 1.63
N VAL A 161 -4.32 -9.31 2.15
CA VAL A 161 -4.00 -8.73 3.46
C VAL A 161 -3.03 -7.57 3.25
N THR A 162 -3.24 -6.46 3.95
CA THR A 162 -2.29 -5.34 4.00
C THR A 162 -1.76 -5.18 5.42
N ILE A 163 -0.46 -4.90 5.58
CA ILE A 163 0.13 -4.63 6.88
C ILE A 163 0.91 -3.31 6.86
N SER A 164 0.54 -2.39 7.75
CA SER A 164 1.09 -1.04 7.84
C SER A 164 2.32 -0.96 8.75
N GLY A 165 3.31 -1.81 8.49
CA GLY A 165 4.59 -1.83 9.20
C GLY A 165 4.59 -2.53 10.56
N ASP A 166 5.78 -2.64 11.13
CA ASP A 166 6.09 -3.33 12.38
C ASP A 166 5.55 -4.76 12.38
N ILE A 167 6.11 -5.55 11.45
CA ILE A 167 5.57 -6.84 11.03
C ILE A 167 5.87 -7.93 12.04
N SER A 168 7.15 -8.21 12.28
CA SER A 168 7.58 -9.34 13.09
C SER A 168 8.14 -8.97 14.47
N TYR A 169 8.64 -7.73 14.61
CA TYR A 169 9.42 -7.30 15.77
C TYR A 169 10.65 -8.16 16.02
N ALA A 170 11.34 -8.58 14.96
CA ALA A 170 12.55 -9.37 15.05
C ALA A 170 13.71 -8.61 15.70
N ASP A 171 13.80 -7.30 15.43
CA ASP A 171 14.77 -6.39 16.06
C ASP A 171 16.23 -6.90 15.99
N GLY A 172 16.59 -7.63 14.92
CA GLY A 172 17.90 -8.25 14.71
C GLY A 172 17.94 -9.77 14.90
N GLU A 173 16.92 -10.36 15.52
CA GLU A 173 16.83 -11.82 15.78
C GLU A 173 16.12 -12.53 14.61
N GLN A 174 16.87 -12.95 13.62
CA GLN A 174 16.32 -13.49 12.36
C GLN A 174 15.42 -14.72 12.54
N SER A 175 15.60 -15.49 13.62
CA SER A 175 14.71 -16.61 13.98
C SER A 175 13.28 -16.16 14.28
N VAL A 176 13.06 -14.91 14.68
CA VAL A 176 11.71 -14.32 14.90
C VAL A 176 11.00 -14.12 13.57
N TRP A 177 11.71 -13.65 12.54
CA TRP A 177 11.17 -13.61 11.19
C TRP A 177 10.76 -14.99 10.68
N ASP A 178 11.62 -16.00 10.89
CA ASP A 178 11.32 -17.38 10.48
C ASP A 178 10.06 -17.91 11.16
N GLU A 179 9.91 -17.68 12.47
CA GLU A 179 8.74 -18.11 13.23
C GLU A 179 7.48 -17.35 12.78
N TRP A 180 7.62 -16.05 12.50
CA TRP A 180 6.51 -15.23 12.00
C TRP A 180 6.01 -15.74 10.64
N PHE A 181 6.89 -15.96 9.67
CA PHE A 181 6.51 -16.51 8.37
C PHE A 181 5.92 -17.92 8.46
N LEU A 182 6.44 -18.77 9.33
CA LEU A 182 5.87 -20.11 9.56
C LEU A 182 4.46 -20.03 10.14
N THR A 183 4.20 -19.06 11.02
CA THR A 183 2.87 -18.83 11.59
C THR A 183 1.90 -18.30 10.53
N GLN A 184 2.33 -17.38 9.66
CA GLN A 184 1.47 -16.80 8.63
C GLN A 184 1.34 -17.68 7.37
N GLN A 185 2.20 -18.67 7.17
CA GLN A 185 2.25 -19.44 5.92
C GLN A 185 0.90 -20.02 5.52
N GLU A 186 0.05 -20.45 6.46
CA GLU A 186 -1.24 -21.06 6.14
C GLU A 186 -2.17 -20.07 5.39
N SER A 187 -2.12 -18.78 5.69
CA SER A 187 -2.83 -17.75 4.95
C SER A 187 -2.06 -17.30 3.70
N MET A 188 -0.76 -17.07 3.83
CA MET A 188 0.08 -16.47 2.79
C MET A 188 0.28 -17.35 1.55
N VAL A 189 0.05 -18.65 1.66
CA VAL A 189 0.07 -19.55 0.48
C VAL A 189 -1.14 -19.40 -0.41
N SER A 190 -2.21 -18.74 0.05
CA SER A 190 -3.47 -18.61 -0.67
C SER A 190 -3.91 -17.16 -0.84
N ILE A 191 -3.50 -16.28 0.06
CA ILE A 191 -3.84 -14.86 0.08
C ILE A 191 -2.53 -14.07 0.02
N PRO A 192 -2.30 -13.21 -0.99
CA PRO A 192 -1.12 -12.35 -1.02
C PRO A 192 -1.17 -11.30 0.07
N TRP A 193 0.00 -10.89 0.57
CA TRP A 193 0.14 -9.83 1.55
C TRP A 193 0.94 -8.67 0.97
N LEU A 194 0.46 -7.44 1.14
CA LEU A 194 1.17 -6.20 0.79
C LEU A 194 1.56 -5.44 2.06
N THR A 195 2.74 -4.86 2.05
CA THR A 195 3.35 -4.31 3.26
C THR A 195 3.82 -2.87 3.07
N ALA A 196 3.61 -2.01 4.06
CA ALA A 196 4.45 -0.83 4.26
C ALA A 196 5.53 -1.16 5.30
N VAL A 197 6.68 -0.47 5.25
CA VAL A 197 7.72 -0.66 6.27
C VAL A 197 7.43 0.18 7.50
N GLY A 198 7.74 -0.36 8.69
CA GLY A 198 7.74 0.34 9.96
C GLY A 198 9.15 0.53 10.51
N ASN A 199 9.25 1.13 11.68
CA ASN A 199 10.54 1.39 12.31
C ASN A 199 11.23 0.13 12.85
N HIS A 200 10.48 -0.94 13.14
CA HIS A 200 11.05 -2.23 13.55
C HIS A 200 11.60 -3.05 12.39
N GLU A 201 11.29 -2.72 11.14
CA GLU A 201 11.95 -3.26 9.95
C GLU A 201 13.35 -2.65 9.72
N ASN A 202 13.66 -1.48 10.32
CA ASN A 202 15.02 -0.92 10.34
C ASN A 202 15.84 -1.56 11.46
N GLU A 203 16.24 -2.79 11.24
CA GLU A 203 16.85 -3.62 12.28
C GLU A 203 18.25 -3.19 12.67
N PRO A 204 18.65 -3.36 13.95
CA PRO A 204 19.99 -3.02 14.41
C PRO A 204 21.08 -3.70 13.59
N ALA A 205 22.05 -2.94 13.14
CA ALA A 205 23.24 -3.34 12.37
C ALA A 205 23.01 -3.79 10.92
N ILE A 206 21.78 -4.12 10.50
CA ILE A 206 21.49 -4.63 9.15
C ILE A 206 20.42 -3.84 8.41
N GLY A 207 19.76 -2.88 9.07
CA GLY A 207 18.76 -2.03 8.44
C GLY A 207 17.57 -2.82 7.91
N PHE A 208 17.06 -2.44 6.75
CA PHE A 208 15.89 -3.06 6.12
C PHE A 208 16.20 -4.35 5.35
N VAL A 209 17.45 -4.83 5.33
CA VAL A 209 17.87 -6.02 4.57
C VAL A 209 16.99 -7.25 4.79
N PRO A 210 16.55 -7.61 6.01
CA PRO A 210 15.65 -8.74 6.20
C PRO A 210 14.28 -8.54 5.56
N TYR A 211 13.75 -7.31 5.61
CA TYR A 211 12.48 -6.97 4.98
C TYR A 211 12.58 -7.07 3.45
N GLU A 212 13.59 -6.44 2.86
CA GLU A 212 13.83 -6.47 1.41
C GLU A 212 13.91 -7.90 0.86
N HIS A 213 14.63 -8.79 1.56
CA HIS A 213 14.81 -10.16 1.10
C HIS A 213 13.61 -11.08 1.33
N ARG A 214 12.58 -10.63 2.02
CA ARG A 214 11.40 -11.42 2.36
C ARG A 214 10.10 -10.95 1.71
N PHE A 215 10.06 -9.70 1.24
CA PHE A 215 8.85 -9.11 0.66
C PHE A 215 9.09 -8.51 -0.73
N ASP A 216 10.29 -8.68 -1.26
CA ASP A 216 10.65 -8.07 -2.52
C ASP A 216 10.20 -8.93 -3.70
N SER A 217 9.31 -8.39 -4.51
CA SER A 217 9.15 -8.78 -5.89
C SER A 217 10.10 -7.92 -6.73
N ASP A 218 10.77 -8.46 -7.73
CA ASP A 218 11.84 -7.89 -8.59
C ASP A 218 11.86 -6.36 -8.82
N GLU A 219 10.77 -5.66 -8.57
CA GLU A 219 10.63 -4.24 -8.84
C GLU A 219 11.16 -3.33 -7.73
N VAL A 220 11.16 -3.80 -6.49
CA VAL A 220 11.64 -3.03 -5.34
C VAL A 220 13.16 -3.04 -5.31
N ILE A 221 13.79 -4.13 -5.71
CA ILE A 221 15.26 -4.31 -5.72
C ILE A 221 15.97 -3.32 -6.65
N GLU A 222 15.39 -2.99 -7.81
CA GLU A 222 16.02 -2.10 -8.78
C GLU A 222 16.02 -0.62 -8.35
N THR A 223 15.14 -0.23 -7.43
CA THR A 223 14.89 1.19 -7.12
C THR A 223 15.32 1.62 -5.74
N GLU A 224 15.72 0.71 -4.85
CA GLU A 224 15.90 0.98 -3.40
C GLU A 224 14.67 1.69 -2.81
N THR A 225 13.48 1.40 -3.34
CA THR A 225 12.27 2.08 -2.95
C THR A 225 11.43 1.21 -2.04
N PHE A 226 11.07 1.78 -0.89
CA PHE A 226 10.18 1.17 0.09
C PHE A 226 8.76 1.74 -0.06
N TRP A 227 8.43 2.19 -1.28
CA TRP A 227 7.11 2.74 -1.61
C TRP A 227 6.70 2.33 -3.01
N TYR A 228 5.43 2.02 -3.16
CA TYR A 228 4.83 1.55 -4.41
C TYR A 228 3.31 1.74 -4.37
N SER A 229 2.64 1.56 -5.49
CA SER A 229 1.17 1.54 -5.58
C SER A 229 0.67 0.33 -6.35
N ARG A 230 -0.57 -0.05 -6.13
CA ARG A 230 -1.25 -1.17 -6.81
C ARG A 230 -2.71 -0.83 -7.06
N GLU A 231 -3.21 -1.28 -8.20
CA GLU A 231 -4.61 -1.14 -8.60
C GLU A 231 -5.40 -2.40 -8.26
N PHE A 232 -6.51 -2.21 -7.56
CA PHE A 232 -7.47 -3.25 -7.22
C PHE A 232 -8.87 -2.85 -7.66
N PRO A 233 -9.88 -3.77 -7.64
CA PRO A 233 -11.25 -3.40 -7.98
C PRO A 233 -11.71 -2.17 -7.20
N GLY A 234 -11.91 -1.08 -7.93
CA GLY A 234 -12.38 0.20 -7.39
C GLY A 234 -11.42 0.96 -6.45
N VAL A 235 -10.22 0.46 -6.20
CA VAL A 235 -9.32 1.02 -5.19
C VAL A 235 -7.90 1.14 -5.73
N HIS A 236 -7.34 2.34 -5.66
CA HIS A 236 -5.91 2.58 -5.81
C HIS A 236 -5.26 2.59 -4.43
N MET A 237 -4.34 1.67 -4.19
CA MET A 237 -3.62 1.53 -2.92
C MET A 237 -2.19 2.00 -3.06
N VAL A 238 -1.80 2.94 -2.21
CA VAL A 238 -0.45 3.49 -2.12
C VAL A 238 0.19 2.99 -0.83
N PHE A 239 1.36 2.41 -0.91
CA PHE A 239 2.20 2.03 0.22
C PHE A 239 3.38 2.97 0.26
N MET A 240 3.46 3.82 1.29
CA MET A 240 4.56 4.75 1.47
C MET A 240 5.43 4.36 2.66
N SER A 241 6.66 4.83 2.68
CA SER A 241 7.54 4.66 3.84
C SER A 241 7.59 5.93 4.68
N THR A 242 7.20 5.81 5.94
CA THR A 242 7.39 6.86 6.95
C THR A 242 8.80 6.88 7.54
N GLU A 243 9.64 5.89 7.17
CA GLU A 243 11.01 5.72 7.67
C GLU A 243 12.06 6.34 6.73
N HIS A 244 11.65 6.76 5.54
CA HIS A 244 12.49 7.42 4.54
C HIS A 244 12.06 8.86 4.32
N ASP A 245 12.88 9.65 3.61
CA ASP A 245 12.61 11.06 3.36
C ASP A 245 11.34 11.24 2.51
N TYR A 246 10.31 11.80 3.14
CA TYR A 246 9.03 12.16 2.54
C TYR A 246 8.84 13.69 2.42
N SER A 247 9.86 14.47 2.69
CA SER A 247 9.77 15.94 2.65
C SER A 247 9.52 16.45 1.23
N PRO A 248 8.85 17.59 1.04
CA PRO A 248 8.62 18.19 -0.26
C PRO A 248 9.92 18.34 -1.06
N GLY A 249 9.98 17.69 -2.23
CA GLY A 249 11.13 17.66 -3.12
C GLY A 249 12.03 16.44 -2.96
N SER A 250 11.77 15.54 -1.99
CA SER A 250 12.41 14.22 -1.93
C SER A 250 11.99 13.34 -3.12
N ILE A 251 12.68 12.21 -3.30
CA ILE A 251 12.36 11.24 -4.35
C ILE A 251 10.98 10.64 -4.08
N GLN A 252 10.72 10.20 -2.86
CA GLN A 252 9.44 9.64 -2.45
C GLN A 252 8.29 10.63 -2.62
N TYR A 253 8.45 11.90 -2.16
CA TYR A 253 7.42 12.93 -2.33
C TYR A 253 7.08 13.16 -3.81
N SER A 254 8.11 13.28 -4.65
CA SER A 254 7.92 13.54 -6.08
C SER A 254 7.23 12.37 -6.78
N TRP A 255 7.56 11.13 -6.40
CA TRP A 255 6.89 9.92 -6.86
C TRP A 255 5.41 9.92 -6.40
N LEU A 256 5.16 10.17 -5.12
CA LEU A 256 3.82 10.18 -4.54
C LEU A 256 2.90 11.23 -5.18
N GLU A 257 3.44 12.43 -5.44
CA GLU A 257 2.71 13.49 -6.17
C GLU A 257 2.35 13.05 -7.61
N GLN A 258 3.29 12.40 -8.30
CA GLN A 258 3.06 11.88 -9.64
C GLN A 258 2.04 10.74 -9.64
N ASP A 259 2.19 9.78 -8.75
CA ASP A 259 1.33 8.62 -8.61
C ASP A 259 -0.12 9.04 -8.35
N LEU A 260 -0.36 9.78 -7.26
CA LEU A 260 -1.69 10.24 -6.88
C LEU A 260 -2.36 11.11 -7.96
N SER A 261 -1.58 11.94 -8.68
CA SER A 261 -2.13 12.76 -9.78
C SER A 261 -2.48 11.96 -11.02
N SER A 262 -1.96 10.74 -11.19
CA SER A 262 -2.18 9.88 -12.33
C SER A 262 -3.39 8.95 -12.18
N VAL A 263 -3.96 8.84 -10.98
CA VAL A 263 -5.06 7.91 -10.67
C VAL A 263 -6.29 8.16 -11.56
N ASN A 264 -6.73 7.12 -12.23
CA ASN A 264 -7.98 7.16 -13.01
C ASN A 264 -9.20 6.88 -12.12
N ARG A 265 -9.83 7.95 -11.62
CA ARG A 265 -10.97 7.88 -10.71
C ARG A 265 -12.27 7.29 -11.32
N ASP A 266 -12.30 7.06 -12.63
CA ASP A 266 -13.40 6.33 -13.26
C ASP A 266 -13.25 4.82 -13.05
N ASN A 267 -12.01 4.32 -12.91
CA ASN A 267 -11.71 2.91 -12.68
C ASN A 267 -11.51 2.60 -11.19
N THR A 268 -10.73 3.46 -10.51
CA THR A 268 -10.43 3.33 -9.08
C THR A 268 -10.93 4.58 -8.35
N PRO A 269 -12.23 4.62 -8.06
CA PRO A 269 -12.87 5.76 -7.40
C PRO A 269 -12.31 6.05 -6.02
N PHE A 270 -11.78 5.06 -5.30
CA PHE A 270 -11.21 5.23 -3.97
C PHE A 270 -9.69 5.21 -4.00
N VAL A 271 -9.07 6.04 -3.17
CA VAL A 271 -7.61 6.07 -2.95
C VAL A 271 -7.32 5.91 -1.47
N ILE A 272 -6.49 4.92 -1.17
CA ILE A 272 -6.06 4.61 0.18
C ILE A 272 -4.54 4.70 0.25
N VAL A 273 -4.02 5.44 1.24
CA VAL A 273 -2.59 5.50 1.51
C VAL A 273 -2.30 4.72 2.79
N TYR A 274 -1.40 3.75 2.67
CA TYR A 274 -0.84 2.98 3.77
C TYR A 274 0.54 3.54 4.11
N GLY A 275 0.78 3.77 5.38
CA GLY A 275 2.08 4.11 5.94
C GLY A 275 2.18 3.54 7.35
N HIS A 276 3.33 3.72 8.03
CA HIS A 276 3.44 3.19 9.38
C HIS A 276 3.10 4.24 10.44
N LYS A 277 3.72 5.41 10.41
CA LYS A 277 3.49 6.45 11.42
C LYS A 277 2.25 7.29 11.13
N PRO A 278 1.42 7.59 12.14
CA PRO A 278 0.16 8.28 11.94
C PRO A 278 0.31 9.81 11.88
N MET A 279 -0.33 10.46 10.90
CA MET A 279 -0.46 11.93 10.86
C MET A 279 -1.33 12.47 12.00
N TYR A 280 -2.28 11.68 12.44
CA TYR A 280 -3.22 11.98 13.51
C TYR A 280 -3.27 10.82 14.49
N SER A 281 -2.88 11.06 15.72
CA SER A 281 -2.97 10.14 16.84
C SER A 281 -3.18 10.89 18.13
N SER A 282 -4.13 10.48 18.94
CA SER A 282 -4.37 11.00 20.28
C SER A 282 -3.75 10.14 21.38
N ASN A 283 -2.77 9.31 21.04
CA ASN A 283 -1.98 8.59 22.00
C ASN A 283 -0.91 9.50 22.62
N SER A 284 -0.72 9.44 23.95
CA SER A 284 0.22 10.32 24.64
C SER A 284 1.67 9.78 24.62
N TYR A 285 1.90 8.57 24.08
CA TYR A 285 3.24 7.98 24.06
C TYR A 285 4.04 8.44 22.83
N HIS A 286 3.53 8.29 21.61
CA HIS A 286 4.11 8.84 20.39
C HIS A 286 3.33 10.06 19.91
N GLY A 287 2.03 9.90 19.71
CA GLY A 287 1.13 10.95 19.23
C GLY A 287 1.21 11.17 17.72
N SER A 288 0.66 12.28 17.28
CA SER A 288 0.64 12.64 15.85
C SER A 288 2.06 12.95 15.35
N GLU A 289 2.44 12.38 14.20
CA GLU A 289 3.65 12.74 13.45
C GLU A 289 3.41 14.06 12.69
N VAL A 290 3.65 15.17 13.41
CA VAL A 290 3.35 16.52 12.91
C VAL A 290 4.18 16.86 11.67
N GLU A 291 5.45 16.44 11.60
CA GLU A 291 6.31 16.68 10.44
C GLU A 291 5.80 15.94 9.18
N LEU A 292 5.29 14.73 9.35
CA LEU A 292 4.67 13.96 8.29
C LEU A 292 3.38 14.64 7.81
N ARG A 293 2.55 15.09 8.74
CA ARG A 293 1.32 15.82 8.46
C ARG A 293 1.61 17.11 7.69
N ASP A 294 2.54 17.94 8.20
CA ASP A 294 2.92 19.21 7.56
C ASP A 294 3.47 19.01 6.15
N ALA A 295 4.12 17.89 5.88
CA ALA A 295 4.68 17.57 4.56
C ALA A 295 3.62 17.10 3.54
N LEU A 296 2.65 16.28 3.95
CA LEU A 296 1.83 15.50 3.01
C LEU A 296 0.32 15.80 3.05
N GLU A 297 -0.21 16.45 4.10
CA GLU A 297 -1.66 16.62 4.23
C GLU A 297 -2.26 17.44 3.07
N GLU A 298 -1.60 18.54 2.66
CA GLU A 298 -2.08 19.35 1.52
C GLU A 298 -2.11 18.53 0.23
N LEU A 299 -1.12 17.68 0.02
CA LEU A 299 -1.08 16.76 -1.12
C LEU A 299 -2.27 15.80 -1.06
N TYR A 300 -2.50 15.11 0.05
CA TYR A 300 -3.58 14.14 0.19
C TYR A 300 -4.96 14.78 0.02
N VAL A 301 -5.18 15.95 0.58
CA VAL A 301 -6.45 16.68 0.40
C VAL A 301 -6.64 17.10 -1.06
N SER A 302 -5.60 17.65 -1.71
CA SER A 302 -5.69 18.12 -3.10
C SER A 302 -5.89 16.99 -4.11
N GLN A 303 -5.33 15.80 -3.83
CA GLN A 303 -5.46 14.61 -4.66
C GLN A 303 -6.65 13.71 -4.25
N VAL A 304 -7.47 14.18 -3.29
CA VAL A 304 -8.69 13.50 -2.87
C VAL A 304 -8.42 12.08 -2.36
N VAL A 305 -7.41 11.92 -1.51
CA VAL A 305 -7.22 10.67 -0.75
C VAL A 305 -8.44 10.45 0.16
N ASP A 306 -8.97 9.23 0.19
CA ASP A 306 -10.16 8.90 0.96
C ASP A 306 -9.81 8.38 2.36
N LEU A 307 -8.81 7.49 2.44
CA LEU A 307 -8.31 6.91 3.69
C LEU A 307 -6.80 7.02 3.80
N VAL A 308 -6.31 7.27 5.01
CA VAL A 308 -4.90 7.09 5.40
C VAL A 308 -4.88 6.09 6.53
N ILE A 309 -4.21 4.96 6.33
CA ILE A 309 -4.15 3.85 7.29
C ILE A 309 -2.74 3.74 7.83
N ALA A 310 -2.60 3.77 9.15
CA ALA A 310 -1.32 3.73 9.85
C ALA A 310 -1.35 2.75 11.04
N GLY A 311 -0.16 2.40 11.53
CA GLY A 311 0.10 1.67 12.77
C GLY A 311 0.85 2.51 13.77
N HIS A 312 1.99 1.96 14.28
CA HIS A 312 2.96 2.58 15.18
C HIS A 312 2.44 2.84 16.60
N ASP A 313 1.29 3.46 16.72
CA ASP A 313 0.60 3.63 17.99
C ASP A 313 -0.31 2.42 18.24
N HIS A 314 -0.01 1.68 19.32
CA HIS A 314 -0.68 0.40 19.59
C HIS A 314 -2.05 0.61 20.24
N PHE A 315 -2.97 1.15 19.47
CA PHE A 315 -4.39 1.33 19.80
C PHE A 315 -5.18 1.49 18.52
N TYR A 316 -6.50 1.56 18.64
CA TYR A 316 -7.37 1.88 17.51
C TYR A 316 -7.87 3.31 17.61
N GLU A 317 -7.74 4.08 16.52
CA GLU A 317 -8.36 5.40 16.43
C GLU A 317 -8.82 5.68 14.99
N ARG A 318 -9.99 6.30 14.88
CA ARG A 318 -10.50 6.86 13.64
C ARG A 318 -10.76 8.35 13.82
N THR A 319 -10.33 9.16 12.87
CA THR A 319 -10.71 10.57 12.80
C THR A 319 -12.06 10.74 12.08
N TRP A 320 -12.70 11.88 12.25
CA TRP A 320 -13.60 12.40 11.22
C TRP A 320 -12.80 12.71 9.95
N PRO A 321 -13.46 12.90 8.76
CA PRO A 321 -12.79 13.58 7.65
C PRO A 321 -12.19 14.90 8.13
N VAL A 322 -10.86 15.01 8.09
CA VAL A 322 -10.12 16.10 8.76
C VAL A 322 -9.09 16.73 7.84
N SER A 323 -8.89 18.04 7.98
CA SER A 323 -7.80 18.77 7.36
C SER A 323 -7.38 19.93 8.26
N ALA A 324 -6.08 20.07 8.49
CA ALA A 324 -5.48 21.06 9.38
C ALA A 324 -6.17 21.08 10.77
N GLU A 325 -6.33 19.90 11.35
CA GLU A 325 -7.02 19.67 12.64
C GLU A 325 -8.50 20.13 12.66
N THR A 326 -9.04 20.52 11.52
CA THR A 326 -10.42 20.94 11.38
C THR A 326 -11.29 19.83 10.84
N VAL A 327 -12.33 19.47 11.57
CA VAL A 327 -13.34 18.50 11.12
C VAL A 327 -14.12 19.08 9.94
N ILE A 328 -14.08 18.38 8.80
CA ILE A 328 -14.72 18.82 7.56
C ILE A 328 -16.12 18.24 7.41
N ASP A 329 -16.32 17.02 7.91
CA ASP A 329 -17.60 16.33 7.86
C ASP A 329 -17.73 15.41 9.09
N THR A 330 -18.90 15.34 9.70
CA THR A 330 -19.17 14.37 10.77
C THR A 330 -20.04 13.20 10.30
N GLY A 331 -20.35 13.19 9.02
CA GLY A 331 -21.21 12.19 8.43
C GLY A 331 -22.63 12.15 9.00
N LYS A 332 -23.37 11.20 8.53
CA LYS A 332 -24.65 10.81 9.12
C LYS A 332 -24.67 9.29 9.25
N ASP A 333 -24.90 8.80 10.45
CA ASP A 333 -24.95 7.36 10.75
C ASP A 333 -23.65 6.62 10.32
N ASN A 334 -22.49 7.27 10.50
CA ASN A 334 -21.17 6.83 10.03
C ASN A 334 -21.05 6.63 8.50
N VAL A 335 -21.84 7.35 7.73
CA VAL A 335 -21.73 7.41 6.27
C VAL A 335 -21.14 8.76 5.87
N PHE A 336 -20.06 8.72 5.09
CA PHE A 336 -19.31 9.89 4.64
C PHE A 336 -19.36 10.03 3.13
N SER A 337 -19.28 11.26 2.65
CA SER A 337 -19.19 11.54 1.22
C SER A 337 -17.72 11.59 0.79
N ARG A 338 -17.34 10.86 -0.24
CA ARG A 338 -16.03 10.93 -0.88
C ARG A 338 -15.66 12.37 -1.29
N GLY A 339 -14.39 12.70 -1.25
CA GLY A 339 -13.88 13.98 -1.77
C GLY A 339 -13.98 15.16 -0.82
N LYS A 340 -14.18 14.94 0.46
CA LYS A 340 -14.20 15.98 1.49
C LYS A 340 -12.79 16.26 2.06
N ALA A 341 -12.27 15.30 2.77
CA ALA A 341 -10.93 15.23 3.33
C ALA A 341 -10.68 13.77 3.71
N PRO A 342 -9.43 13.32 3.86
CA PRO A 342 -9.13 11.97 4.32
C PRO A 342 -9.73 11.66 5.70
N ILE A 343 -10.12 10.39 5.90
CA ILE A 343 -10.28 9.79 7.22
C ILE A 343 -8.95 9.13 7.56
N HIS A 344 -8.39 9.41 8.73
CA HIS A 344 -7.18 8.78 9.22
C HIS A 344 -7.52 7.67 10.20
N LEU A 345 -6.84 6.55 10.06
CA LEU A 345 -7.01 5.36 10.87
C LEU A 345 -5.66 4.99 11.49
N VAL A 346 -5.64 4.78 12.79
CA VAL A 346 -4.56 4.09 13.51
C VAL A 346 -5.09 2.70 13.83
N ILE A 347 -4.43 1.66 13.32
CA ILE A 347 -4.84 0.26 13.46
C ILE A 347 -3.75 -0.63 14.09
N GLY A 348 -2.90 -0.06 14.95
CA GLY A 348 -1.79 -0.73 15.60
C GLY A 348 -2.21 -1.74 16.69
N ILE A 349 -3.22 -2.54 16.41
CA ILE A 349 -3.89 -3.44 17.36
C ILE A 349 -3.73 -4.92 17.03
N ALA A 350 -2.87 -5.27 16.03
CA ALA A 350 -2.83 -6.64 15.55
C ALA A 350 -2.01 -7.61 16.43
N GLY A 351 -1.48 -7.16 17.57
CA GLY A 351 -0.82 -8.08 18.49
C GLY A 351 0.21 -7.48 19.42
N ARG A 352 0.82 -6.36 19.07
CA ARG A 352 1.80 -5.72 19.95
C ARG A 352 1.10 -5.07 21.14
N SER A 353 1.77 -5.06 22.32
CA SER A 353 1.19 -4.57 23.59
C SER A 353 0.54 -3.21 23.46
N ALA A 354 -0.75 -3.11 23.77
CA ALA A 354 -1.53 -1.90 23.68
C ALA A 354 -0.97 -0.75 24.55
N TYR A 355 -1.10 0.49 24.08
CA TYR A 355 -0.76 1.70 24.82
C TYR A 355 -1.97 2.16 25.63
N GLU A 356 -1.76 2.36 26.94
CA GLU A 356 -2.84 2.68 27.86
C GLU A 356 -3.17 4.19 27.94
N GLU A 357 -2.21 5.06 27.59
CA GLU A 357 -2.32 6.51 27.81
C GLU A 357 -2.85 7.22 26.54
N LEU A 358 -4.02 7.81 26.65
CA LEU A 358 -4.66 8.63 25.62
C LEU A 358 -4.81 10.08 26.09
N ASP A 359 -4.78 11.02 25.17
CA ASP A 359 -5.01 12.44 25.46
C ASP A 359 -6.36 12.69 26.09
N ASP A 360 -6.39 13.50 27.14
CA ASP A 360 -7.62 13.95 27.81
C ASP A 360 -7.61 15.48 27.94
N PRO A 361 -8.55 16.21 27.35
CA PRO A 361 -9.73 15.71 26.63
C PRO A 361 -9.39 15.08 25.27
N GLN A 362 -10.27 14.17 24.79
CA GLN A 362 -10.20 13.65 23.42
C GLN A 362 -10.22 14.81 22.41
N PRO A 363 -9.31 14.87 21.44
CA PRO A 363 -9.31 15.91 20.42
C PRO A 363 -10.60 15.93 19.60
N GLU A 364 -11.03 17.11 19.14
CA GLU A 364 -12.27 17.26 18.38
C GLU A 364 -12.26 16.50 17.04
N TRP A 365 -11.08 16.32 16.45
CA TRP A 365 -10.91 15.58 15.20
C TRP A 365 -11.00 14.06 15.39
N SER A 366 -10.81 13.53 16.59
CA SER A 366 -10.92 12.09 16.92
C SER A 366 -12.38 11.69 17.04
N ALA A 367 -12.83 10.79 16.15
CA ALA A 367 -14.22 10.35 16.11
C ALA A 367 -14.49 9.14 17.00
N TYR A 368 -13.58 8.19 16.99
CA TYR A 368 -13.67 6.96 17.78
C TYR A 368 -12.26 6.48 18.13
N ARG A 369 -12.08 5.95 19.34
CA ARG A 369 -10.81 5.35 19.79
C ARG A 369 -11.05 4.31 20.88
N GLU A 370 -10.20 3.28 20.89
CA GLU A 370 -10.13 2.28 21.96
C GLU A 370 -8.68 1.75 22.08
N ASN A 371 -8.27 1.45 23.32
CA ASN A 371 -6.88 1.07 23.64
C ASN A 371 -6.77 -0.18 24.54
N ASP A 372 -7.87 -0.91 24.75
CA ASP A 372 -7.95 -2.06 25.66
C ASP A 372 -8.30 -3.38 24.93
N THR A 373 -8.13 -3.40 23.61
CA THR A 373 -8.46 -4.55 22.78
C THR A 373 -7.45 -4.73 21.63
N TYR A 374 -7.40 -5.94 21.12
CA TYR A 374 -6.69 -6.32 19.90
C TYR A 374 -7.68 -6.70 18.81
N GLY A 375 -7.23 -6.75 17.58
CA GLY A 375 -8.10 -7.10 16.49
C GLY A 375 -7.52 -6.87 15.10
N TRP A 376 -8.41 -6.84 14.11
CA TRP A 376 -8.08 -6.59 12.72
C TRP A 376 -9.16 -5.74 12.07
N THR A 377 -8.90 -5.25 10.88
CA THR A 377 -9.87 -4.45 10.13
C THR A 377 -10.18 -5.08 8.78
N ARG A 378 -11.42 -4.98 8.35
CA ARG A 378 -11.88 -5.43 7.03
C ARG A 378 -12.36 -4.25 6.23
N LEU A 379 -11.97 -4.21 4.96
CA LEU A 379 -12.47 -3.26 3.99
C LEU A 379 -13.16 -4.01 2.85
N VAL A 380 -14.25 -3.44 2.37
CA VAL A 380 -15.05 -4.02 1.29
C VAL A 380 -15.39 -2.94 0.28
N TYR A 381 -14.99 -3.16 -0.96
CA TYR A 381 -15.47 -2.38 -2.10
C TYR A 381 -16.67 -3.07 -2.74
N ASP A 382 -17.78 -2.35 -2.89
CA ASP A 382 -18.96 -2.75 -3.65
C ASP A 382 -19.11 -1.84 -4.86
N GLY A 383 -18.78 -2.36 -6.04
CA GLY A 383 -18.84 -1.63 -7.30
C GLY A 383 -20.26 -1.33 -7.77
N ASN A 384 -21.27 -2.13 -7.35
CA ASN A 384 -22.66 -1.88 -7.71
C ASN A 384 -23.22 -0.62 -7.03
N GLU A 385 -22.84 -0.41 -5.77
CA GLU A 385 -23.21 0.77 -4.99
C GLU A 385 -22.14 1.86 -5.06
N ASN A 386 -20.95 1.53 -5.59
CA ASN A 386 -19.74 2.37 -5.58
C ASN A 386 -19.39 2.86 -4.18
N GLU A 387 -19.37 1.93 -3.24
CA GLU A 387 -19.15 2.17 -1.82
C GLU A 387 -17.89 1.48 -1.33
N LEU A 388 -17.25 2.09 -0.35
CA LEU A 388 -16.16 1.51 0.42
C LEU A 388 -16.59 1.42 1.89
N SER A 389 -16.73 0.20 2.39
CA SER A 389 -17.07 -0.07 3.79
C SER A 389 -15.85 -0.48 4.59
N PHE A 390 -15.77 -0.04 5.82
CA PHE A 390 -14.73 -0.37 6.78
C PHE A 390 -15.36 -0.93 8.06
N THR A 391 -14.78 -2.00 8.60
CA THR A 391 -15.19 -2.59 9.88
C THR A 391 -13.96 -2.97 10.69
N HIS A 392 -13.87 -2.48 11.91
CA HIS A 392 -12.90 -2.93 12.90
C HIS A 392 -13.53 -4.06 13.74
N TYR A 393 -12.90 -5.22 13.76
CA TYR A 393 -13.24 -6.38 14.57
C TYR A 393 -12.28 -6.50 15.76
N ARG A 394 -12.83 -6.68 16.96
CA ARG A 394 -12.04 -7.09 18.11
C ARG A 394 -11.75 -8.59 18.03
N ILE A 395 -10.74 -9.02 18.78
CA ILE A 395 -10.31 -10.42 18.79
C ILE A 395 -11.38 -11.42 19.20
N ASP A 396 -12.40 -10.98 19.97
CA ASP A 396 -13.56 -11.81 20.31
C ASP A 396 -14.62 -11.87 19.20
N GLY A 397 -14.35 -11.27 18.04
CA GLY A 397 -15.26 -11.19 16.89
C GLY A 397 -16.34 -10.11 16.98
N SER A 398 -16.37 -9.33 18.07
CA SER A 398 -17.30 -8.20 18.16
C SER A 398 -16.83 -7.01 17.30
N ILE A 399 -17.80 -6.21 16.83
CA ILE A 399 -17.49 -5.00 16.07
C ILE A 399 -17.13 -3.87 17.04
N GLY A 400 -15.96 -3.27 16.86
CA GLY A 400 -15.52 -2.09 17.56
C GLY A 400 -16.02 -0.82 16.88
N ASP A 401 -15.74 -0.67 15.59
CA ASP A 401 -16.14 0.49 14.79
C ASP A 401 -16.50 0.07 13.37
N GLN A 402 -17.36 0.87 12.73
CA GLN A 402 -17.72 0.68 11.33
C GLN A 402 -18.14 1.99 10.67
N PHE A 403 -17.81 2.15 9.39
CA PHE A 403 -18.27 3.28 8.59
C PHE A 403 -18.26 2.94 7.09
N THR A 404 -18.88 3.81 6.29
CA THR A 404 -18.93 3.68 4.83
C THR A 404 -18.59 5.02 4.16
N ILE A 405 -17.84 4.97 3.08
CA ILE A 405 -17.58 6.10 2.19
C ILE A 405 -18.35 5.88 0.90
N GLN A 406 -19.17 6.86 0.52
CA GLN A 406 -20.03 6.81 -0.66
C GLN A 406 -19.67 7.92 -1.65
N PRO A 407 -20.07 7.78 -2.94
CA PRO A 407 -19.98 8.90 -3.88
C PRO A 407 -20.67 10.15 -3.33
N SER A 408 -20.10 11.31 -3.63
CA SER A 408 -20.77 12.57 -3.30
C SER A 408 -22.13 12.62 -4.00
N THR A 409 -23.22 12.61 -3.23
CA THR A 409 -24.54 12.89 -3.77
C THR A 409 -24.62 14.38 -4.13
N THR A 410 -24.08 14.76 -5.28
CA THR A 410 -24.55 15.99 -5.92
C THR A 410 -25.99 15.71 -6.34
N SER A 411 -26.95 16.02 -5.48
CA SER A 411 -28.31 16.21 -5.94
C SER A 411 -28.25 17.25 -7.05
N ALA A 412 -28.46 16.81 -8.28
CA ALA A 412 -28.87 17.71 -9.34
C ALA A 412 -30.25 18.28 -8.93
N GLU A 413 -30.25 19.22 -8.00
CA GLU A 413 -31.33 20.16 -7.90
C GLU A 413 -31.32 20.92 -9.23
N SER A 414 -32.04 20.39 -10.20
CA SER A 414 -32.50 21.16 -11.33
C SER A 414 -33.30 22.33 -10.73
N GLU A 415 -32.65 23.48 -10.56
CA GLU A 415 -33.38 24.70 -10.47
C GLU A 415 -34.30 24.75 -11.70
N GLY A 416 -35.55 24.42 -11.46
CA GLY A 416 -36.62 24.63 -12.41
C GLY A 416 -36.64 26.07 -12.77
N SER A 417 -35.92 26.44 -13.80
CA SER A 417 -36.07 27.72 -14.48
C SER A 417 -37.49 27.82 -14.99
N SER A 418 -38.34 28.46 -14.19
CA SER A 418 -39.63 28.95 -14.66
C SER A 418 -39.35 29.97 -15.78
N ALA A 419 -39.55 29.52 -17.00
CA ALA A 419 -39.50 30.36 -18.21
C ALA A 419 -40.57 31.43 -18.13
N LEU A 420 -40.19 32.63 -17.73
CA LEU A 420 -40.90 33.85 -18.08
C LEU A 420 -40.39 34.31 -19.45
N GLY A 421 -41.26 34.14 -20.42
CA GLY A 421 -41.01 34.59 -21.79
C GLY A 421 -40.78 36.11 -21.86
N LEU A 422 -39.67 36.49 -22.45
CA LEU A 422 -39.46 37.81 -23.06
C LEU A 422 -38.82 37.63 -24.43
N THR A 423 -39.64 37.97 -25.40
CA THR A 423 -39.27 38.05 -26.81
C THR A 423 -38.36 39.24 -27.07
N GLY A 424 -37.34 39.07 -27.93
CA GLY A 424 -36.87 40.14 -28.79
C GLY A 424 -35.43 40.59 -28.59
N ILE A 425 -34.61 40.16 -29.55
CA ILE A 425 -33.54 40.93 -30.21
C ILE A 425 -32.60 41.74 -29.30
N ASP A 426 -31.35 41.22 -29.15
CA ASP A 426 -30.08 41.95 -29.20
C ASP A 426 -28.96 41.05 -28.64
N SER A 427 -28.39 40.23 -29.49
CA SER A 427 -27.16 39.50 -29.19
C SER A 427 -26.25 39.54 -30.42
N LEU A 428 -25.67 40.69 -30.63
CA LEU A 428 -24.55 40.83 -31.57
C LEU A 428 -23.75 42.05 -31.13
N PHE A 429 -22.88 41.91 -30.13
CA PHE A 429 -21.77 42.84 -29.81
C PHE A 429 -21.18 42.52 -28.43
N ALA A 430 -20.41 41.43 -28.33
CA ALA A 430 -19.51 41.21 -27.19
C ALA A 430 -18.45 40.14 -27.47
N ILE A 431 -17.87 40.10 -28.65
CA ILE A 431 -16.64 39.36 -28.95
C ILE A 431 -15.78 40.22 -29.85
N ILE A 432 -15.27 41.36 -29.41
CA ILE A 432 -14.09 42.09 -29.92
C ILE A 432 -13.67 43.08 -28.82
N ALA A 433 -12.99 42.64 -27.80
CA ALA A 433 -12.23 43.50 -26.89
C ALA A 433 -11.29 42.66 -25.96
N LEU A 434 -10.50 41.75 -26.53
CA LEU A 434 -9.41 41.11 -25.80
C LEU A 434 -8.31 40.59 -26.74
N LEU A 435 -7.98 41.42 -27.77
CA LEU A 435 -6.82 41.21 -28.63
C LEU A 435 -6.31 42.57 -29.11
N GLY A 436 -5.73 43.37 -28.22
CA GLY A 436 -5.24 44.70 -28.61
C GLY A 436 -4.49 45.46 -27.52
N ALA A 437 -3.61 44.77 -26.78
CA ALA A 437 -2.75 45.47 -25.83
C ALA A 437 -1.39 44.81 -25.60
N VAL A 438 -0.79 44.29 -26.66
CA VAL A 438 0.65 43.97 -26.67
C VAL A 438 1.19 44.33 -28.04
N LEU A 439 1.45 45.60 -28.27
CA LEU A 439 2.36 46.12 -29.31
C LEU A 439 2.26 47.65 -29.30
N CYS A 440 2.98 48.32 -28.41
CA CYS A 440 3.52 49.66 -28.58
C CYS A 440 4.15 50.17 -27.28
N LYS A 441 5.41 49.84 -27.05
CA LYS A 441 6.36 50.74 -26.40
C LYS A 441 7.79 50.24 -26.61
N LYS A 442 8.29 50.55 -27.79
CA LYS A 442 9.74 50.71 -28.00
C LYS A 442 9.85 51.94 -28.88
N GLN A 443 10.26 53.05 -28.27
CA GLN A 443 11.11 54.10 -28.81
C GLN A 443 11.08 55.34 -27.90
N GLY A 444 12.26 55.85 -27.60
CA GLY A 444 12.50 57.23 -27.19
C GLY A 444 13.23 57.39 -25.86
N GLU A 445 14.52 57.34 -25.88
CA GLU A 445 15.48 58.45 -25.57
C GLU A 445 15.51 58.93 -24.09
N ASN A 446 16.57 58.78 -23.36
CA ASN A 446 17.96 59.26 -23.34
C ASN A 446 18.76 58.45 -22.34
#